data_574479948ab0459197f18d68dc964229
#
_entry.id   574479948ab0459197f18d68dc964229
#
_cell.length_a   1.000
_cell.length_b   1.000
_cell.length_c   1.000
_cell.angle_alpha   90.00
_cell.angle_beta   90.00
_cell.angle_gamma   90.00
#
_symmetry.space_group_name_H-M   'P 1'
#
loop_
_entity.id
_entity.type
_entity.pdbx_description
1 polymer ?
#
loop_
_entity_poly.entity_id
_entity_poly.type
_entity_poly.pdbx_seq_one_letter_code
_entity_poly.pdbx_strand_id
1 'polypeptide(L)'
;MIRLENLSKSFPDGDLFNNVNVSIKRGMRIGLVGPNGSGKTTLLRIILGKDSPDSGNVHIDKSTIIGYLAQDIVAGTGRSILEEVLVAYPEVRELEGKMLALSEAISKDHNNIDLVNKLGDAQHRFEALGGWNLEDKAKKILSGLGFADEKFTEPMDVFSGGWRMRVALASILIQQPDILFLDEPTNHLDLEATIWLESFLANWKGGMVMISHDRVFLDRSINNILEIDLKKITLYHGNYTKYTEEKALRIEQHRNAFRNQQKQIKDTERFIERFRSKNTKATQVQSRVKMLDKLEKIEAPTKQNHSMNLRLPQPSRSLLNVASCRNVTKHYGDIEVFNNLDMVVERGQKIGLVGHNGAGKSTLLKMLAGVESVTSGAVRIGSSVISAYYAQHQLEILNPNETVFESIQKVSQGWSETQMRTYLGSFMFSGDEIEKYVKVLSGGEKARVALARMLVEPSHILLLDEPTNHLDMVTRNVVERALIQFSGSIVCISHDRHFLNNVTNLTCEVGGGGIRLFEGNYEYYEWKKQEEIQRNSKKFKAKIESKRKSDYKEQKKIRNRLAWIDKRFKTIENEIEKERALTNNPDYKDKYEILECALNNMNTLEKEYLELMEEQERLLK
;
A
#
# COMPACT_ATOMS: atom_id res chain seq x y z
N MET A 1 -6.88 -26.18 4.25
CA MET A 1 -7.35 -26.26 2.85
C MET A 1 -8.81 -25.85 2.80
N ILE A 2 -9.21 -25.07 1.78
CA ILE A 2 -10.63 -24.72 1.54
C ILE A 2 -11.01 -25.31 0.20
N ARG A 3 -12.17 -25.98 0.14
CA ARG A 3 -12.69 -26.57 -1.08
C ARG A 3 -14.14 -26.17 -1.29
N LEU A 4 -14.41 -25.62 -2.47
CA LEU A 4 -15.75 -25.25 -2.92
C LEU A 4 -16.23 -26.36 -3.88
N GLU A 5 -17.41 -26.90 -3.65
CA GLU A 5 -18.00 -27.96 -4.45
C GLU A 5 -19.40 -27.58 -4.92
N ASN A 6 -19.54 -27.46 -6.26
CA ASN A 6 -20.82 -27.18 -6.96
C ASN A 6 -21.55 -25.96 -6.41
N LEU A 7 -20.77 -24.92 -5.99
CA LEU A 7 -21.30 -23.74 -5.33
C LEU A 7 -22.06 -22.85 -6.32
N SER A 8 -23.29 -22.48 -5.98
CA SER A 8 -24.10 -21.54 -6.77
C SER A 8 -24.75 -20.51 -5.86
N LYS A 9 -24.89 -19.28 -6.40
CA LYS A 9 -25.56 -18.18 -5.73
C LYS A 9 -26.29 -17.30 -6.72
N SER A 10 -27.55 -16.97 -6.41
CA SER A 10 -28.41 -16.06 -7.17
C SER A 10 -29.02 -15.01 -6.26
N PHE A 11 -29.42 -13.92 -6.86
CA PHE A 11 -30.20 -12.83 -6.24
C PHE A 11 -31.44 -12.57 -7.11
N PRO A 12 -32.43 -11.79 -6.64
CA PRO A 12 -33.62 -11.46 -7.44
C PRO A 12 -33.28 -10.87 -8.81
N ASP A 13 -32.14 -10.20 -8.93
CA ASP A 13 -31.66 -9.56 -10.17
C ASP A 13 -30.93 -10.56 -11.10
N GLY A 14 -30.75 -11.81 -10.69
CA GLY A 14 -30.14 -12.90 -11.47
C GLY A 14 -29.04 -13.66 -10.75
N ASP A 15 -28.51 -14.68 -11.48
CA ASP A 15 -27.44 -15.53 -10.93
C ASP A 15 -26.12 -14.79 -10.90
N LEU A 16 -25.39 -14.89 -9.80
CA LEU A 16 -24.02 -14.40 -9.68
C LEU A 16 -23.00 -15.39 -10.24
N PHE A 17 -23.09 -16.64 -9.80
CA PHE A 17 -22.24 -17.73 -10.30
C PHE A 17 -22.91 -19.08 -10.09
N ASN A 18 -22.57 -20.02 -10.98
CA ASN A 18 -23.17 -21.36 -11.00
C ASN A 18 -22.08 -22.41 -11.04
N ASN A 19 -22.28 -23.49 -10.25
CA ASN A 19 -21.48 -24.71 -10.27
C ASN A 19 -19.96 -24.48 -10.10
N VAL A 20 -19.59 -23.68 -9.11
CA VAL A 20 -18.21 -23.32 -8.83
C VAL A 20 -17.49 -24.46 -8.12
N ASN A 21 -16.37 -24.89 -8.68
CA ASN A 21 -15.50 -25.92 -8.12
C ASN A 21 -14.07 -25.36 -8.02
N VAL A 22 -13.61 -25.02 -6.82
CA VAL A 22 -12.29 -24.40 -6.59
C VAL A 22 -11.68 -24.96 -5.31
N SER A 23 -10.36 -25.18 -5.33
CA SER A 23 -9.59 -25.56 -4.14
C SER A 23 -8.54 -24.49 -3.83
N ILE A 24 -8.55 -23.98 -2.61
CA ILE A 24 -7.55 -23.03 -2.10
C ILE A 24 -6.64 -23.76 -1.13
N LYS A 25 -5.37 -23.87 -1.48
CA LYS A 25 -4.35 -24.58 -0.70
C LYS A 25 -3.44 -23.58 0.04
N ARG A 26 -2.77 -24.05 1.08
CA ARG A 26 -1.70 -23.29 1.76
C ARG A 26 -0.61 -22.91 0.75
N GLY A 27 -0.15 -21.67 0.77
CA GLY A 27 0.85 -21.15 -0.16
C GLY A 27 0.32 -20.70 -1.52
N MET A 28 -0.96 -20.96 -1.87
CA MET A 28 -1.58 -20.36 -3.05
C MET A 28 -1.87 -18.88 -2.79
N ARG A 29 -1.51 -18.03 -3.74
CA ARG A 29 -1.77 -16.60 -3.72
C ARG A 29 -2.70 -16.27 -4.88
N ILE A 30 -3.95 -15.99 -4.56
CA ILE A 30 -5.03 -15.86 -5.55
C ILE A 30 -5.51 -14.41 -5.57
N GLY A 31 -5.51 -13.78 -6.75
CA GLY A 31 -6.23 -12.54 -7.02
C GLY A 31 -7.63 -12.84 -7.53
N LEU A 32 -8.66 -12.37 -6.84
CA LEU A 32 -10.04 -12.51 -7.26
C LEU A 32 -10.44 -11.29 -8.08
N VAL A 33 -10.67 -11.48 -9.38
CA VAL A 33 -10.96 -10.39 -10.33
C VAL A 33 -12.31 -10.58 -11.00
N GLY A 34 -12.91 -9.49 -11.46
CA GLY A 34 -14.20 -9.47 -12.15
C GLY A 34 -14.83 -8.07 -12.08
N PRO A 35 -15.86 -7.80 -12.89
CA PRO A 35 -16.60 -6.53 -12.86
C PRO A 35 -17.19 -6.24 -11.47
N ASN A 36 -17.54 -4.98 -11.22
CA ASN A 36 -18.33 -4.65 -10.03
C ASN A 36 -19.70 -5.35 -10.10
N GLY A 37 -20.17 -5.85 -8.96
CA GLY A 37 -21.41 -6.65 -8.91
C GLY A 37 -21.28 -8.10 -9.35
N SER A 38 -20.10 -8.58 -9.79
CA SER A 38 -19.92 -9.99 -10.19
C SER A 38 -19.93 -11.01 -9.03
N GLY A 39 -20.05 -10.54 -7.78
CA GLY A 39 -20.13 -11.43 -6.61
C GLY A 39 -18.81 -11.74 -5.94
N LYS A 40 -17.73 -10.95 -6.15
CA LYS A 40 -16.43 -11.15 -5.52
C LYS A 40 -16.51 -11.19 -3.99
N THR A 41 -17.03 -10.12 -3.39
CA THR A 41 -17.22 -10.02 -1.92
C THR A 41 -18.22 -11.05 -1.40
N THR A 42 -19.29 -11.35 -2.17
CA THR A 42 -20.26 -12.40 -1.83
C THR A 42 -19.60 -13.78 -1.77
N LEU A 43 -18.74 -14.12 -2.72
CA LEU A 43 -17.98 -15.36 -2.70
C LEU A 43 -17.10 -15.47 -1.45
N LEU A 44 -16.38 -14.39 -1.08
CA LEU A 44 -15.60 -14.35 0.16
C LEU A 44 -16.49 -14.54 1.39
N ARG A 45 -17.65 -13.87 1.47
CA ARG A 45 -18.60 -14.00 2.59
C ARG A 45 -19.17 -15.41 2.73
N ILE A 46 -19.45 -16.08 1.60
CA ILE A 46 -19.89 -17.49 1.59
C ILE A 46 -18.77 -18.41 2.09
N ILE A 47 -17.53 -18.22 1.65
CA ILE A 47 -16.38 -19.00 2.12
C ILE A 47 -16.21 -18.83 3.64
N LEU A 48 -16.44 -17.65 4.17
CA LEU A 48 -16.33 -17.32 5.58
C LEU A 48 -17.56 -17.75 6.43
N GLY A 49 -18.58 -18.32 5.79
CA GLY A 49 -19.82 -18.72 6.47
C GLY A 49 -20.71 -17.56 6.91
N LYS A 50 -20.45 -16.34 6.40
CA LYS A 50 -21.27 -15.15 6.70
C LYS A 50 -22.53 -15.09 5.83
N ASP A 51 -22.48 -15.64 4.62
CA ASP A 51 -23.62 -15.78 3.72
C ASP A 51 -23.78 -17.25 3.35
N SER A 52 -25.03 -17.69 3.09
CA SER A 52 -25.33 -19.06 2.67
C SER A 52 -25.37 -19.16 1.14
N PRO A 53 -24.78 -20.20 0.55
CA PRO A 53 -24.98 -20.51 -0.88
C PRO A 53 -26.41 -21.03 -1.12
N ASP A 54 -26.89 -20.95 -2.35
CA ASP A 54 -28.18 -21.54 -2.73
C ASP A 54 -28.05 -23.05 -3.00
N SER A 55 -26.86 -23.47 -3.49
CA SER A 55 -26.50 -24.89 -3.64
C SER A 55 -25.00 -25.09 -3.50
N GLY A 56 -24.59 -26.34 -3.26
CA GLY A 56 -23.20 -26.72 -3.07
C GLY A 56 -22.71 -26.57 -1.64
N ASN A 57 -21.43 -26.91 -1.42
CA ASN A 57 -20.84 -26.95 -0.09
C ASN A 57 -19.47 -26.25 -0.05
N VAL A 58 -19.17 -25.68 1.12
CA VAL A 58 -17.84 -25.15 1.44
C VAL A 58 -17.22 -26.04 2.52
N HIS A 59 -16.10 -26.65 2.21
CA HIS A 59 -15.34 -27.48 3.14
C HIS A 59 -14.09 -26.74 3.58
N ILE A 60 -13.95 -26.54 4.89
CA ILE A 60 -12.77 -25.90 5.53
C ILE A 60 -12.22 -26.90 6.54
N ASP A 61 -10.92 -27.18 6.48
CA ASP A 61 -10.27 -28.04 7.47
C ASP A 61 -10.36 -27.40 8.87
N LYS A 62 -10.77 -28.17 9.87
CA LYS A 62 -11.07 -27.68 11.25
C LYS A 62 -9.92 -26.94 11.93
N SER A 63 -8.68 -27.22 11.56
CA SER A 63 -7.47 -26.59 12.11
C SER A 63 -7.02 -25.33 11.36
N THR A 64 -7.73 -24.91 10.31
CA THR A 64 -7.32 -23.77 9.47
C THR A 64 -7.71 -22.45 10.12
N ILE A 65 -6.72 -21.65 10.46
CA ILE A 65 -6.91 -20.27 10.94
C ILE A 65 -7.09 -19.35 9.75
N ILE A 66 -8.20 -18.63 9.72
CA ILE A 66 -8.56 -17.70 8.65
C ILE A 66 -8.49 -16.27 9.17
N GLY A 67 -7.72 -15.41 8.49
CA GLY A 67 -7.75 -13.97 8.66
C GLY A 67 -8.60 -13.31 7.57
N TYR A 68 -9.48 -12.40 7.92
CA TYR A 68 -10.32 -11.67 6.97
C TYR A 68 -10.36 -10.19 7.24
N LEU A 69 -9.93 -9.40 6.26
CA LEU A 69 -10.11 -7.96 6.23
C LEU A 69 -11.35 -7.65 5.38
N ALA A 70 -12.40 -7.15 6.05
CA ALA A 70 -13.61 -6.68 5.38
C ALA A 70 -13.41 -5.25 4.85
N GLN A 71 -14.25 -4.85 3.90
CA GLN A 71 -14.27 -3.50 3.36
C GLN A 71 -14.92 -2.49 4.32
N ASP A 72 -15.71 -2.95 5.30
CA ASP A 72 -16.44 -2.11 6.24
C ASP A 72 -15.52 -1.48 7.29
N ILE A 73 -15.82 -0.24 7.66
CA ILE A 73 -15.06 0.52 8.66
C ILE A 73 -15.21 -0.12 10.04
N VAL A 74 -14.09 -0.39 10.69
CA VAL A 74 -14.05 -0.92 12.06
C VAL A 74 -14.47 0.18 13.05
N ALA A 75 -15.39 -0.14 13.95
CA ALA A 75 -15.78 0.76 15.03
C ALA A 75 -14.62 0.97 16.02
N GLY A 76 -14.60 2.13 16.67
CA GLY A 76 -13.66 2.39 17.75
C GLY A 76 -13.97 1.53 18.98
N THR A 77 -12.93 1.14 19.72
CA THR A 77 -13.03 0.25 20.88
C THR A 77 -12.60 0.91 22.18
N GLY A 78 -12.21 2.19 22.14
CA GLY A 78 -11.67 2.94 23.29
C GLY A 78 -10.25 2.51 23.72
N ARG A 79 -9.66 1.50 23.07
CA ARG A 79 -8.29 1.02 23.33
C ARG A 79 -7.28 1.80 22.53
N SER A 80 -6.02 1.78 22.99
CA SER A 80 -4.92 2.28 22.20
C SER A 80 -4.69 1.43 20.94
N ILE A 81 -4.04 2.02 19.92
CA ILE A 81 -3.74 1.32 18.66
C ILE A 81 -2.95 0.04 18.92
N LEU A 82 -1.91 0.11 19.78
CA LEU A 82 -1.08 -1.04 20.09
C LEU A 82 -1.86 -2.12 20.82
N GLU A 83 -2.67 -1.74 21.82
CA GLU A 83 -3.51 -2.68 22.55
C GLU A 83 -4.51 -3.39 21.64
N GLU A 84 -5.10 -2.68 20.67
CA GLU A 84 -6.05 -3.27 19.73
C GLU A 84 -5.40 -4.34 18.85
N VAL A 85 -4.17 -4.11 18.41
CA VAL A 85 -3.41 -5.11 17.65
C VAL A 85 -3.04 -6.32 18.52
N LEU A 86 -2.67 -6.10 19.79
CA LEU A 86 -2.29 -7.17 20.72
C LEU A 86 -3.49 -8.02 21.16
N VAL A 87 -4.70 -7.46 21.21
CA VAL A 87 -5.95 -8.22 21.50
C VAL A 87 -6.20 -9.32 20.48
N ALA A 88 -5.67 -9.21 19.29
CA ALA A 88 -5.73 -10.25 18.25
C ALA A 88 -5.06 -11.58 18.67
N TYR A 89 -4.27 -11.58 19.77
CA TYR A 89 -3.65 -12.76 20.38
C TYR A 89 -4.18 -13.03 21.80
N PRO A 90 -5.41 -13.49 21.95
CA PRO A 90 -6.04 -13.68 23.28
C PRO A 90 -5.28 -14.68 24.15
N GLU A 91 -4.73 -15.77 23.57
CA GLU A 91 -3.94 -16.77 24.32
C GLU A 91 -2.68 -16.18 24.96
N VAL A 92 -1.95 -15.32 24.26
CA VAL A 92 -0.73 -14.70 24.78
C VAL A 92 -1.08 -13.76 25.93
N ARG A 93 -2.15 -12.99 25.82
CA ARG A 93 -2.63 -12.07 26.86
C ARG A 93 -3.14 -12.80 28.09
N GLU A 94 -3.85 -13.91 27.90
CA GLU A 94 -4.28 -14.77 29.00
C GLU A 94 -3.10 -15.38 29.75
N LEU A 95 -2.07 -15.83 29.02
CA LEU A 95 -0.83 -16.34 29.60
C LEU A 95 -0.06 -15.25 30.36
N GLU A 96 0.02 -14.04 29.80
CA GLU A 96 0.65 -12.88 30.47
C GLU A 96 -0.04 -12.57 31.80
N GLY A 97 -1.38 -12.50 31.80
CA GLY A 97 -2.18 -12.31 33.01
C GLY A 97 -1.99 -13.46 34.03
N LYS A 98 -1.92 -14.70 33.56
CA LYS A 98 -1.64 -15.86 34.43
C LYS A 98 -0.22 -15.79 35.01
N MET A 99 0.78 -15.40 34.24
CA MET A 99 2.16 -15.25 34.70
C MET A 99 2.28 -14.17 35.79
N LEU A 100 1.60 -13.03 35.59
CA LEU A 100 1.54 -11.96 36.60
C LEU A 100 0.88 -12.44 37.89
N ALA A 101 -0.27 -13.08 37.80
CA ALA A 101 -1.00 -13.61 38.97
C ALA A 101 -0.19 -14.68 39.70
N LEU A 102 0.49 -15.58 38.99
CA LEU A 102 1.37 -16.59 39.58
C LEU A 102 2.59 -15.95 40.25
N SER A 103 3.19 -14.93 39.63
CA SER A 103 4.31 -14.19 40.20
C SER A 103 3.91 -13.48 41.53
N GLU A 104 2.73 -12.87 41.58
CA GLU A 104 2.19 -12.28 42.79
C GLU A 104 1.90 -13.34 43.87
N ALA A 105 1.38 -14.51 43.49
CA ALA A 105 1.14 -15.61 44.40
C ALA A 105 2.44 -16.17 45.01
N ILE A 106 3.48 -16.32 44.21
CA ILE A 106 4.83 -16.74 44.63
C ILE A 106 5.45 -15.72 45.60
N SER A 107 5.23 -14.42 45.35
CA SER A 107 5.74 -13.37 46.27
C SER A 107 5.12 -13.44 47.67
N LYS A 108 3.92 -14.05 47.82
CA LYS A 108 3.21 -14.27 49.10
C LYS A 108 3.56 -15.62 49.73
N ASP A 109 3.91 -16.63 48.95
CA ASP A 109 4.27 -17.98 49.39
C ASP A 109 5.50 -18.47 48.62
N HIS A 110 6.68 -18.08 49.11
CA HIS A 110 7.99 -18.36 48.42
C HIS A 110 8.36 -19.83 48.36
N ASN A 111 7.76 -20.70 49.19
CA ASN A 111 8.15 -22.13 49.27
C ASN A 111 7.21 -23.03 48.45
N ASN A 112 6.27 -22.50 47.71
CA ASN A 112 5.32 -23.30 46.97
C ASN A 112 5.85 -23.70 45.61
N ILE A 113 6.46 -24.91 45.56
CA ILE A 113 7.05 -25.47 44.35
C ILE A 113 6.02 -25.62 43.22
N ASP A 114 4.78 -25.90 43.55
CA ASP A 114 3.66 -26.03 42.58
C ASP A 114 3.40 -24.73 41.80
N LEU A 115 3.45 -23.58 42.48
CA LEU A 115 3.30 -22.27 41.85
C LEU A 115 4.47 -21.95 40.92
N VAL A 116 5.68 -22.31 41.34
CA VAL A 116 6.92 -22.13 40.52
C VAL A 116 6.86 -22.98 39.24
N ASN A 117 6.42 -24.25 39.36
CA ASN A 117 6.25 -25.11 38.19
C ASN A 117 5.20 -24.59 37.22
N LYS A 118 4.03 -24.16 37.72
CA LYS A 118 2.96 -23.56 36.91
C LYS A 118 3.42 -22.27 36.20
N LEU A 119 4.25 -21.46 36.85
CA LEU A 119 4.84 -20.27 36.23
C LEU A 119 5.82 -20.67 35.12
N GLY A 120 6.66 -21.69 35.34
CA GLY A 120 7.56 -22.24 34.34
C GLY A 120 6.82 -22.75 33.10
N ASP A 121 5.76 -23.53 33.30
CA ASP A 121 4.92 -24.02 32.20
C ASP A 121 4.25 -22.88 31.41
N ALA A 122 3.74 -21.86 32.13
CA ALA A 122 3.16 -20.68 31.49
C ALA A 122 4.20 -19.88 30.69
N GLN A 123 5.42 -19.73 31.23
CA GLN A 123 6.54 -19.06 30.53
C GLN A 123 6.97 -19.81 29.28
N HIS A 124 7.14 -21.13 29.36
CA HIS A 124 7.47 -21.97 28.20
C HIS A 124 6.40 -21.87 27.09
N ARG A 125 5.14 -21.89 27.49
CA ARG A 125 4.04 -21.73 26.54
C ARG A 125 3.98 -20.33 25.93
N PHE A 126 4.22 -19.30 26.73
CA PHE A 126 4.30 -17.91 26.30
C PHE A 126 5.47 -17.69 25.30
N GLU A 127 6.64 -18.29 25.59
CA GLU A 127 7.80 -18.25 24.69
C GLU A 127 7.54 -19.00 23.38
N ALA A 128 6.94 -20.20 23.46
CA ALA A 128 6.56 -20.99 22.28
C ALA A 128 5.61 -20.26 21.33
N LEU A 129 4.72 -19.42 21.88
CA LEU A 129 3.83 -18.53 21.11
C LEU A 129 4.53 -17.23 20.64
N GLY A 130 5.80 -17.02 21.00
CA GLY A 130 6.57 -15.84 20.64
C GLY A 130 6.12 -14.57 21.39
N GLY A 131 5.54 -14.71 22.57
CA GLY A 131 4.98 -13.63 23.39
C GLY A 131 5.95 -12.50 23.66
N TRP A 132 7.24 -12.81 23.97
CA TRP A 132 8.29 -11.81 24.22
C TRP A 132 8.56 -10.84 23.05
N ASN A 133 8.32 -11.29 21.81
CA ASN A 133 8.56 -10.49 20.61
C ASN A 133 7.27 -9.94 19.97
N LEU A 134 6.12 -10.17 20.59
CA LEU A 134 4.82 -9.84 20.00
C LEU A 134 4.62 -8.34 19.87
N GLU A 135 4.98 -7.58 20.91
CA GLU A 135 4.90 -6.12 20.91
C GLU A 135 5.81 -5.49 19.86
N ASP A 136 7.06 -5.96 19.74
CA ASP A 136 7.99 -5.47 18.71
C ASP A 136 7.50 -5.80 17.29
N LYS A 137 6.87 -6.96 17.11
CA LYS A 137 6.23 -7.31 15.82
C LYS A 137 5.05 -6.40 15.53
N ALA A 138 4.20 -6.12 16.53
CA ALA A 138 3.08 -5.20 16.41
C ALA A 138 3.55 -3.80 16.00
N LYS A 139 4.54 -3.27 16.70
CA LYS A 139 5.15 -1.96 16.40
C LYS A 139 5.72 -1.91 14.99
N LYS A 140 6.45 -2.94 14.55
CA LYS A 140 6.99 -3.03 13.18
C LYS A 140 5.89 -3.04 12.11
N ILE A 141 4.80 -3.76 12.34
CA ILE A 141 3.66 -3.80 11.41
C ILE A 141 2.97 -2.43 11.38
N LEU A 142 2.72 -1.81 12.53
CA LEU A 142 2.10 -0.49 12.64
C LEU A 142 2.96 0.60 11.97
N SER A 143 4.28 0.63 12.24
CA SER A 143 5.21 1.57 11.59
C SER A 143 5.23 1.36 10.07
N GLY A 144 5.21 0.11 9.61
CA GLY A 144 5.13 -0.22 8.18
C GLY A 144 3.82 0.23 7.51
N LEU A 145 2.72 0.27 8.26
CA LEU A 145 1.43 0.81 7.80
C LEU A 145 1.31 2.34 7.96
N GLY A 146 2.41 3.02 8.34
CA GLY A 146 2.53 4.48 8.36
C GLY A 146 2.19 5.14 9.70
N PHE A 147 2.04 4.38 10.79
CA PHE A 147 1.89 4.97 12.12
C PHE A 147 3.24 5.41 12.68
N ALA A 148 3.32 6.64 13.19
CA ALA A 148 4.47 7.11 13.97
C ALA A 148 4.46 6.48 15.37
N ASP A 149 5.63 6.27 15.95
CA ASP A 149 5.78 5.58 17.24
C ASP A 149 5.03 6.29 18.38
N GLU A 150 4.95 7.62 18.35
CA GLU A 150 4.25 8.44 19.35
C GLU A 150 2.72 8.15 19.36
N LYS A 151 2.17 7.67 18.25
CA LYS A 151 0.73 7.40 18.09
C LYS A 151 0.28 6.03 18.59
N PHE A 152 1.20 5.14 18.94
CA PHE A 152 0.85 3.77 19.35
C PHE A 152 0.00 3.71 20.61
N THR A 153 0.14 4.70 21.49
CA THR A 153 -0.61 4.82 22.75
C THR A 153 -1.90 5.64 22.63
N GLU A 154 -2.15 6.25 21.46
CA GLU A 154 -3.36 7.03 21.24
C GLU A 154 -4.60 6.12 21.10
N PRO A 155 -5.78 6.53 21.62
CA PRO A 155 -7.02 5.77 21.45
C PRO A 155 -7.42 5.65 19.99
N MET A 156 -7.91 4.48 19.59
CA MET A 156 -8.35 4.20 18.22
C MET A 156 -9.48 5.12 17.74
N ASP A 157 -10.30 5.64 18.66
CA ASP A 157 -11.45 6.50 18.36
C ASP A 157 -11.07 7.87 17.77
N VAL A 158 -9.86 8.35 18.04
CA VAL A 158 -9.35 9.63 17.53
C VAL A 158 -9.05 9.58 16.03
N PHE A 159 -8.90 8.37 15.47
CA PHE A 159 -8.47 8.17 14.10
C PHE A 159 -9.63 8.07 13.11
N SER A 160 -9.40 8.54 11.89
CA SER A 160 -10.35 8.38 10.79
C SER A 160 -10.57 6.91 10.40
N GLY A 161 -11.66 6.63 9.67
CA GLY A 161 -11.98 5.27 9.23
C GLY A 161 -10.84 4.56 8.50
N GLY A 162 -10.11 5.27 7.65
CA GLY A 162 -8.95 4.72 6.94
C GLY A 162 -7.81 4.28 7.86
N TRP A 163 -7.52 5.06 8.89
CA TRP A 163 -6.52 4.69 9.90
C TRP A 163 -6.97 3.49 10.74
N ARG A 164 -8.25 3.42 11.11
CA ARG A 164 -8.83 2.27 11.81
C ARG A 164 -8.74 0.98 10.98
N MET A 165 -8.95 1.08 9.66
CA MET A 165 -8.75 -0.06 8.75
C MET A 165 -7.30 -0.54 8.71
N ARG A 166 -6.31 0.36 8.81
CA ARG A 166 -4.89 -0.02 8.92
C ARG A 166 -4.61 -0.76 10.24
N VAL A 167 -5.22 -0.36 11.36
CA VAL A 167 -5.11 -1.09 12.63
C VAL A 167 -5.73 -2.49 12.51
N ALA A 168 -6.92 -2.62 11.90
CA ALA A 168 -7.55 -3.92 11.65
C ALA A 168 -6.67 -4.82 10.76
N LEU A 169 -6.04 -4.25 9.72
CA LEU A 169 -5.09 -4.98 8.90
C LEU A 169 -3.88 -5.45 9.74
N ALA A 170 -3.31 -4.58 10.59
CA ALA A 170 -2.22 -4.95 11.50
C ALA A 170 -2.61 -6.10 12.42
N SER A 171 -3.83 -6.07 12.99
CA SER A 171 -4.36 -7.11 13.89
C SER A 171 -4.52 -8.47 13.19
N ILE A 172 -4.80 -8.48 11.89
CA ILE A 172 -4.88 -9.72 11.12
C ILE A 172 -3.50 -10.22 10.72
N LEU A 173 -2.61 -9.32 10.29
CA LEU A 173 -1.26 -9.68 9.84
C LEU A 173 -0.39 -10.25 10.98
N ILE A 174 -0.55 -9.74 12.20
CA ILE A 174 0.20 -10.23 13.36
C ILE A 174 -0.16 -11.66 13.71
N GLN A 175 -1.42 -12.09 13.52
CA GLN A 175 -1.91 -13.44 13.79
C GLN A 175 -1.28 -14.51 12.89
N GLN A 176 -0.72 -14.12 11.74
CA GLN A 176 -0.15 -15.03 10.74
C GLN A 176 -1.08 -16.20 10.38
N PRO A 177 -2.34 -15.95 9.96
CA PRO A 177 -3.31 -16.99 9.65
C PRO A 177 -2.82 -17.91 8.53
N ASP A 178 -3.34 -19.16 8.48
CA ASP A 178 -3.03 -20.12 7.42
C ASP A 178 -3.54 -19.65 6.04
N ILE A 179 -4.69 -18.96 6.03
CA ILE A 179 -5.26 -18.36 4.82
C ILE A 179 -5.73 -16.95 5.14
N LEU A 180 -5.27 -16.00 4.35
CA LEU A 180 -5.55 -14.58 4.47
C LEU A 180 -6.52 -14.14 3.35
N PHE A 181 -7.66 -13.58 3.73
CA PHE A 181 -8.61 -12.94 2.81
C PHE A 181 -8.53 -11.42 2.96
N LEU A 182 -8.26 -10.73 1.86
CA LEU A 182 -8.16 -9.27 1.80
C LEU A 182 -9.14 -8.72 0.78
N ASP A 183 -10.08 -7.89 1.22
CA ASP A 183 -11.03 -7.20 0.35
C ASP A 183 -10.62 -5.73 0.23
N GLU A 184 -10.04 -5.35 -0.92
CA GLU A 184 -9.53 -4.01 -1.26
C GLU A 184 -8.57 -3.42 -0.19
N PRO A 185 -7.48 -4.11 0.19
CA PRO A 185 -6.61 -3.66 1.27
C PRO A 185 -5.86 -2.36 0.98
N THR A 186 -5.74 -1.99 -0.29
CA THR A 186 -5.00 -0.79 -0.73
C THR A 186 -5.81 0.50 -0.70
N ASN A 187 -7.14 0.45 -0.57
CA ASN A 187 -8.00 1.64 -0.65
C ASN A 187 -7.74 2.70 0.43
N HIS A 188 -7.17 2.31 1.57
CA HIS A 188 -6.91 3.21 2.71
C HIS A 188 -5.42 3.37 3.00
N LEU A 189 -4.55 2.81 2.14
CA LEU A 189 -3.10 2.91 2.25
C LEU A 189 -2.57 4.01 1.35
N ASP A 190 -1.56 4.74 1.81
CA ASP A 190 -0.74 5.55 0.92
C ASP A 190 0.26 4.68 0.17
N LEU A 191 0.96 5.27 -0.78
CA LEU A 191 1.91 4.55 -1.62
C LEU A 191 3.01 3.84 -0.83
N GLU A 192 3.51 4.44 0.24
CA GLU A 192 4.58 3.86 1.07
C GLU A 192 4.08 2.67 1.87
N ALA A 193 2.92 2.79 2.52
CA ALA A 193 2.28 1.68 3.23
C ALA A 193 1.90 0.53 2.26
N THR A 194 1.50 0.85 1.02
CA THR A 194 1.22 -0.14 -0.01
C THR A 194 2.49 -0.91 -0.41
N ILE A 195 3.62 -0.21 -0.65
CA ILE A 195 4.91 -0.84 -0.96
C ILE A 195 5.40 -1.71 0.20
N TRP A 196 5.22 -1.24 1.44
CA TRP A 196 5.56 -2.03 2.61
C TRP A 196 4.70 -3.29 2.69
N LEU A 197 3.37 -3.18 2.49
CA LEU A 197 2.46 -4.32 2.49
C LEU A 197 2.82 -5.34 1.41
N GLU A 198 3.18 -4.90 0.20
CA GLU A 198 3.69 -5.77 -0.87
C GLU A 198 4.90 -6.58 -0.40
N SER A 199 5.89 -5.89 0.20
CA SER A 199 7.11 -6.51 0.70
C SER A 199 6.82 -7.51 1.83
N PHE A 200 5.87 -7.19 2.70
CA PHE A 200 5.42 -8.06 3.77
C PHE A 200 4.74 -9.31 3.23
N LEU A 201 3.78 -9.14 2.30
CA LEU A 201 3.05 -10.25 1.67
C LEU A 201 3.92 -11.08 0.74
N ALA A 202 4.99 -10.53 0.15
CA ALA A 202 5.96 -11.30 -0.63
C ALA A 202 6.61 -12.42 0.20
N ASN A 203 6.80 -12.20 1.50
CA ASN A 203 7.36 -13.18 2.44
C ASN A 203 6.29 -14.02 3.15
N TRP A 204 5.01 -13.86 2.81
CA TRP A 204 3.92 -14.59 3.43
C TRP A 204 3.94 -16.07 3.09
N LYS A 205 3.92 -16.94 4.11
CA LYS A 205 3.98 -18.41 3.93
C LYS A 205 2.62 -19.09 3.84
N GLY A 206 1.57 -18.42 4.29
CA GLY A 206 0.19 -18.91 4.22
C GLY A 206 -0.43 -18.80 2.84
N GLY A 207 -1.64 -19.32 2.67
CA GLY A 207 -2.48 -19.05 1.50
C GLY A 207 -3.02 -17.62 1.55
N MET A 208 -3.37 -17.05 0.39
CA MET A 208 -3.94 -15.71 0.30
C MET A 208 -4.96 -15.63 -0.83
N VAL A 209 -6.08 -14.99 -0.55
CA VAL A 209 -7.08 -14.59 -1.55
C VAL A 209 -7.32 -13.11 -1.39
N MET A 210 -7.08 -12.34 -2.44
CA MET A 210 -7.28 -10.91 -2.38
C MET A 210 -8.13 -10.38 -3.54
N ILE A 211 -8.97 -9.42 -3.21
CA ILE A 211 -9.63 -8.56 -4.18
C ILE A 211 -8.85 -7.25 -4.17
N SER A 212 -8.39 -6.81 -5.32
CA SER A 212 -7.81 -5.47 -5.47
C SER A 212 -8.00 -4.95 -6.88
N HIS A 213 -8.12 -3.65 -6.99
CA HIS A 213 -8.13 -2.92 -8.25
C HIS A 213 -6.76 -2.31 -8.60
N ASP A 214 -5.75 -2.48 -7.76
CA ASP A 214 -4.36 -2.10 -8.04
C ASP A 214 -3.64 -3.22 -8.79
N ARG A 215 -3.32 -2.97 -10.06
CA ARG A 215 -2.67 -3.96 -10.95
C ARG A 215 -1.25 -4.29 -10.51
N VAL A 216 -0.48 -3.27 -10.10
CA VAL A 216 0.91 -3.43 -9.69
C VAL A 216 0.97 -4.24 -8.41
N PHE A 217 0.06 -3.96 -7.47
CA PHE A 217 -0.08 -4.69 -6.23
C PHE A 217 -0.43 -6.17 -6.48
N LEU A 218 -1.44 -6.44 -7.35
CA LEU A 218 -1.78 -7.80 -7.76
C LEU A 218 -0.59 -8.51 -8.42
N ASP A 219 0.05 -7.86 -9.38
CA ASP A 219 1.12 -8.46 -10.19
C ASP A 219 2.32 -8.90 -9.33
N ARG A 220 2.62 -8.16 -8.26
CA ARG A 220 3.71 -8.45 -7.33
C ARG A 220 3.33 -9.44 -6.22
N SER A 221 2.03 -9.52 -5.85
CA SER A 221 1.58 -10.24 -4.67
C SER A 221 1.01 -11.63 -4.94
N ILE A 222 0.51 -11.89 -6.16
CA ILE A 222 -0.21 -13.12 -6.49
C ILE A 222 0.51 -13.98 -7.52
N ASN A 223 0.13 -15.27 -7.58
CA ASN A 223 0.61 -16.22 -8.57
C ASN A 223 -0.51 -17.00 -9.27
N ASN A 224 -1.76 -16.73 -8.91
CA ASN A 224 -2.95 -17.25 -9.57
C ASN A 224 -4.02 -16.17 -9.62
N ILE A 225 -4.87 -16.21 -10.65
CA ILE A 225 -6.05 -15.35 -10.78
C ILE A 225 -7.29 -16.24 -10.82
N LEU A 226 -8.27 -15.88 -10.02
CA LEU A 226 -9.62 -16.44 -10.07
C LEU A 226 -10.54 -15.37 -10.65
N GLU A 227 -10.94 -15.55 -11.88
CA GLU A 227 -11.82 -14.61 -12.58
C GLU A 227 -13.28 -15.01 -12.42
N ILE A 228 -14.13 -14.05 -12.04
CA ILE A 228 -15.58 -14.17 -12.08
C ILE A 228 -16.07 -13.37 -13.29
N ASP A 229 -16.48 -14.07 -14.35
CA ASP A 229 -17.02 -13.47 -15.58
C ASP A 229 -18.16 -14.34 -16.13
N LEU A 230 -19.23 -13.69 -16.61
CA LEU A 230 -20.39 -14.38 -17.20
C LEU A 230 -20.92 -15.55 -16.35
N LYS A 231 -21.07 -15.34 -15.03
CA LYS A 231 -21.56 -16.33 -14.06
C LYS A 231 -20.67 -17.57 -13.89
N LYS A 232 -19.48 -17.57 -14.49
CA LYS A 232 -18.47 -18.65 -14.39
C LYS A 232 -17.26 -18.16 -13.63
N ILE A 233 -16.62 -19.10 -12.95
CA ILE A 233 -15.35 -18.84 -12.27
C ILE A 233 -14.26 -19.62 -12.99
N THR A 234 -13.22 -18.92 -13.43
CA THR A 234 -12.10 -19.51 -14.17
C THR A 234 -10.79 -19.22 -13.43
N LEU A 235 -9.98 -20.27 -13.23
CA LEU A 235 -8.65 -20.16 -12.63
C LEU A 235 -7.59 -20.02 -13.73
N TYR A 236 -6.76 -18.99 -13.60
CA TYR A 236 -5.59 -18.76 -14.44
C TYR A 236 -4.33 -18.87 -13.59
N HIS A 237 -3.27 -19.47 -14.17
CA HIS A 237 -1.98 -19.62 -13.51
C HIS A 237 -1.01 -18.52 -13.95
N GLY A 238 -0.58 -17.72 -13.02
CA GLY A 238 0.33 -16.62 -13.25
C GLY A 238 -0.08 -15.34 -12.51
N ASN A 239 0.68 -14.27 -12.76
CA ASN A 239 0.39 -12.94 -12.25
C ASN A 239 -0.68 -12.23 -13.09
N TYR A 240 -1.01 -10.98 -12.73
CA TYR A 240 -2.06 -10.22 -13.41
C TYR A 240 -1.71 -9.92 -14.89
N THR A 241 -0.46 -9.61 -15.19
CA THR A 241 0.01 -9.36 -16.56
C THR A 241 -0.21 -10.59 -17.45
N LYS A 242 0.24 -11.76 -17.00
CA LYS A 242 0.05 -13.01 -17.74
C LYS A 242 -1.43 -13.37 -17.94
N TYR A 243 -2.27 -13.14 -16.91
CA TYR A 243 -3.72 -13.32 -17.02
C TYR A 243 -4.32 -12.44 -18.14
N THR A 244 -3.94 -11.15 -18.20
CA THR A 244 -4.49 -10.24 -19.22
C THR A 244 -4.10 -10.66 -20.64
N GLU A 245 -2.89 -11.16 -20.84
CA GLU A 245 -2.42 -11.72 -22.12
C GLU A 245 -3.18 -13.00 -22.50
N GLU A 246 -3.30 -13.94 -21.56
CA GLU A 246 -4.01 -15.20 -21.80
C GLU A 246 -5.51 -14.98 -22.06
N LYS A 247 -6.13 -14.05 -21.31
CA LYS A 247 -7.53 -13.66 -21.53
C LYS A 247 -7.72 -13.07 -22.92
N ALA A 248 -6.84 -12.17 -23.36
CA ALA A 248 -6.90 -11.56 -24.69
C ALA A 248 -6.82 -12.63 -25.80
N LEU A 249 -5.89 -13.59 -25.69
CA LEU A 249 -5.76 -14.71 -26.60
C LEU A 249 -7.02 -15.58 -26.64
N ARG A 250 -7.57 -15.94 -25.49
CA ARG A 250 -8.82 -16.75 -25.41
C ARG A 250 -10.01 -16.04 -26.07
N ILE A 251 -10.15 -14.74 -25.86
CA ILE A 251 -11.20 -13.95 -26.49
C ILE A 251 -11.04 -13.92 -28.00
N GLU A 252 -9.82 -13.74 -28.49
CA GLU A 252 -9.53 -13.75 -29.94
C GLU A 252 -9.82 -15.12 -30.55
N GLN A 253 -9.38 -16.21 -29.92
CA GLN A 253 -9.68 -17.58 -30.34
C GLN A 253 -11.19 -17.84 -30.37
N HIS A 254 -11.92 -17.44 -29.32
CA HIS A 254 -13.38 -17.60 -29.27
C HIS A 254 -14.07 -16.78 -30.37
N ARG A 255 -13.62 -15.56 -30.64
CA ARG A 255 -14.14 -14.71 -31.72
C ARG A 255 -13.91 -15.34 -33.09
N ASN A 256 -12.73 -15.92 -33.33
CA ASN A 256 -12.38 -16.57 -34.57
C ASN A 256 -13.18 -17.89 -34.75
N ALA A 257 -13.33 -18.69 -33.69
CA ALA A 257 -14.15 -19.89 -33.70
C ALA A 257 -15.61 -19.56 -34.00
N PHE A 258 -16.20 -18.56 -33.35
CA PHE A 258 -17.54 -18.08 -33.61
C PHE A 258 -17.71 -17.64 -35.08
N ARG A 259 -16.78 -16.78 -35.56
CA ARG A 259 -16.82 -16.30 -36.96
C ARG A 259 -16.77 -17.46 -37.98
N ASN A 260 -15.89 -18.44 -37.75
CA ASN A 260 -15.78 -19.61 -38.61
C ASN A 260 -17.04 -20.48 -38.60
N GLN A 261 -17.60 -20.69 -37.39
CA GLN A 261 -18.87 -21.46 -37.27
C GLN A 261 -20.03 -20.73 -37.96
N GLN A 262 -20.17 -19.41 -37.77
CA GLN A 262 -21.20 -18.60 -38.43
C GLN A 262 -21.09 -18.66 -39.97
N LYS A 263 -19.83 -18.60 -40.48
CA LYS A 263 -19.59 -18.79 -41.92
C LYS A 263 -20.04 -20.17 -42.38
N GLN A 264 -19.68 -21.23 -41.67
CA GLN A 264 -20.07 -22.61 -41.98
C GLN A 264 -21.59 -22.80 -41.95
N ILE A 265 -22.27 -22.26 -40.95
CA ILE A 265 -23.75 -22.28 -40.85
C ILE A 265 -24.35 -21.58 -42.08
N LYS A 266 -23.93 -20.36 -42.38
CA LYS A 266 -24.44 -19.58 -43.50
C LYS A 266 -24.21 -20.25 -44.85
N ASP A 267 -23.05 -20.83 -45.06
CA ASP A 267 -22.76 -21.57 -46.31
C ASP A 267 -23.60 -22.86 -46.43
N THR A 268 -23.86 -23.55 -45.30
CA THR A 268 -24.72 -24.72 -45.25
C THR A 268 -26.17 -24.36 -45.47
N GLU A 269 -26.67 -23.29 -44.88
CA GLU A 269 -28.03 -22.75 -45.08
C GLU A 269 -28.23 -22.37 -46.55
N ARG A 270 -27.28 -21.66 -47.17
CA ARG A 270 -27.33 -21.31 -48.61
C ARG A 270 -27.36 -22.53 -49.49
N PHE A 271 -26.63 -23.59 -49.14
CA PHE A 271 -26.67 -24.85 -49.89
C PHE A 271 -28.05 -25.50 -49.76
N ILE A 272 -28.62 -25.58 -48.56
CA ILE A 272 -29.96 -26.14 -48.30
C ILE A 272 -30.99 -25.35 -49.10
N GLU A 273 -31.01 -24.03 -49.05
CA GLU A 273 -31.94 -23.18 -49.76
C GLU A 273 -31.85 -23.35 -51.27
N ARG A 274 -30.64 -23.39 -51.84
CA ARG A 274 -30.40 -23.54 -53.29
C ARG A 274 -30.85 -24.90 -53.84
N PHE A 275 -30.74 -25.95 -53.02
CA PHE A 275 -31.01 -27.32 -53.49
C PHE A 275 -32.27 -27.95 -52.88
N ARG A 276 -33.05 -27.24 -52.08
CA ARG A 276 -34.25 -27.72 -51.38
C ARG A 276 -35.33 -28.28 -52.32
N SER A 277 -35.45 -27.69 -53.51
CA SER A 277 -36.45 -28.10 -54.52
C SER A 277 -35.97 -29.17 -55.50
N LYS A 278 -34.69 -29.63 -55.43
CA LYS A 278 -34.13 -30.60 -56.39
C LYS A 278 -34.14 -31.99 -55.79
N ASN A 279 -35.03 -32.90 -56.37
CA ASN A 279 -35.18 -34.29 -55.92
C ASN A 279 -33.86 -35.09 -55.92
N THR A 280 -32.97 -34.85 -56.88
CA THR A 280 -31.64 -35.50 -56.99
C THR A 280 -30.70 -35.17 -55.86
N LYS A 281 -30.93 -34.10 -55.07
CA LYS A 281 -30.10 -33.66 -53.94
C LYS A 281 -30.81 -33.81 -52.58
N ALA A 282 -32.02 -34.37 -52.52
CA ALA A 282 -32.84 -34.46 -51.32
C ALA A 282 -32.10 -35.11 -50.12
N THR A 283 -31.41 -36.25 -50.36
CA THR A 283 -30.63 -36.93 -49.32
C THR A 283 -29.46 -36.09 -48.78
N GLN A 284 -28.78 -35.31 -49.64
CA GLN A 284 -27.69 -34.42 -49.24
C GLN A 284 -28.20 -33.22 -48.45
N VAL A 285 -29.35 -32.67 -48.83
CA VAL A 285 -30.02 -31.58 -48.11
C VAL A 285 -30.44 -32.06 -46.72
N GLN A 286 -31.12 -33.23 -46.60
CA GLN A 286 -31.52 -33.79 -45.32
C GLN A 286 -30.31 -34.07 -44.40
N SER A 287 -29.21 -34.60 -44.94
CA SER A 287 -27.98 -34.81 -44.17
C SER A 287 -27.43 -33.51 -43.61
N ARG A 288 -27.42 -32.42 -44.39
CA ARG A 288 -26.94 -31.10 -43.93
C ARG A 288 -27.88 -30.41 -42.93
N VAL A 289 -29.20 -30.59 -43.06
CA VAL A 289 -30.17 -30.17 -42.05
C VAL A 289 -29.88 -30.85 -40.72
N LYS A 290 -29.79 -32.20 -40.73
CA LYS A 290 -29.45 -32.98 -39.52
C LYS A 290 -28.09 -32.59 -38.93
N MET A 291 -27.12 -32.18 -39.74
CA MET A 291 -25.83 -31.69 -39.29
C MET A 291 -25.98 -30.34 -38.58
N LEU A 292 -26.77 -29.39 -39.11
CA LEU A 292 -27.07 -28.12 -38.46
C LEU A 292 -27.83 -28.27 -37.15
N ASP A 293 -28.80 -29.22 -37.10
CA ASP A 293 -29.58 -29.47 -35.88
C ASP A 293 -28.73 -30.07 -34.74
N LYS A 294 -27.68 -30.84 -35.08
CA LYS A 294 -26.75 -31.42 -34.12
C LYS A 294 -25.58 -30.51 -33.75
N LEU A 295 -25.42 -29.35 -34.45
CA LEU A 295 -24.30 -28.46 -34.23
C LEU A 295 -24.52 -27.69 -32.92
N GLU A 296 -23.61 -27.89 -31.95
CA GLU A 296 -23.55 -27.01 -30.76
C GLU A 296 -23.16 -25.60 -31.19
N LYS A 297 -24.09 -24.66 -31.03
CA LYS A 297 -23.85 -23.26 -31.40
C LYS A 297 -22.93 -22.61 -30.39
N ILE A 298 -21.79 -22.10 -30.86
CA ILE A 298 -20.91 -21.25 -30.06
C ILE A 298 -21.67 -19.96 -29.74
N GLU A 299 -21.73 -19.63 -28.47
CA GLU A 299 -22.36 -18.36 -28.04
C GLU A 299 -21.63 -17.16 -28.66
N ALA A 300 -22.41 -16.16 -29.07
CA ALA A 300 -21.81 -14.96 -29.62
C ALA A 300 -20.85 -14.33 -28.58
N PRO A 301 -19.62 -14.00 -28.98
CA PRO A 301 -18.71 -13.32 -28.07
C PRO A 301 -19.39 -12.06 -27.57
N THR A 302 -19.46 -11.93 -26.25
CA THR A 302 -20.02 -10.74 -25.60
C THR A 302 -19.29 -9.53 -26.17
N LYS A 303 -20.01 -8.55 -26.67
CA LYS A 303 -19.40 -7.29 -27.08
C LYS A 303 -18.74 -6.69 -25.84
N GLN A 304 -17.47 -7.01 -25.66
CA GLN A 304 -16.71 -6.31 -24.64
C GLN A 304 -16.67 -4.84 -25.08
N ASN A 305 -17.31 -3.98 -24.32
CA ASN A 305 -17.33 -2.54 -24.54
C ASN A 305 -15.93 -1.90 -24.34
N HIS A 306 -14.86 -2.70 -24.53
CA HIS A 306 -13.46 -2.27 -24.36
C HIS A 306 -12.99 -1.23 -25.37
N SER A 307 -13.80 -0.91 -26.39
CA SER A 307 -13.47 0.11 -27.39
C SER A 307 -14.23 1.44 -27.20
N MET A 308 -14.93 1.62 -26.08
CA MET A 308 -15.53 2.94 -25.82
C MET A 308 -14.43 3.95 -25.53
N ASN A 309 -14.13 4.76 -26.54
CA ASN A 309 -13.20 5.87 -26.41
C ASN A 309 -13.97 7.06 -25.82
N LEU A 310 -13.82 7.26 -24.53
CA LEU A 310 -14.25 8.47 -23.86
C LEU A 310 -13.42 9.64 -24.41
N ARG A 311 -14.03 10.55 -25.14
CA ARG A 311 -13.39 11.78 -25.60
C ARG A 311 -13.84 12.92 -24.69
N LEU A 312 -12.89 13.47 -23.95
CA LEU A 312 -13.15 14.64 -23.14
C LEU A 312 -13.27 15.89 -24.03
N PRO A 313 -14.17 16.83 -23.70
CA PRO A 313 -14.18 18.14 -24.31
C PRO A 313 -12.81 18.80 -24.16
N GLN A 314 -12.23 19.24 -25.25
CA GLN A 314 -10.90 19.87 -25.22
C GLN A 314 -11.05 21.37 -24.95
N PRO A 315 -10.24 21.95 -24.05
CA PRO A 315 -10.33 23.37 -23.76
C PRO A 315 -9.81 24.23 -24.92
N SER A 316 -10.27 25.47 -24.97
CA SER A 316 -9.65 26.51 -25.81
C SER A 316 -8.21 26.77 -25.34
N ARG A 317 -7.43 27.51 -26.14
CA ARG A 317 -6.06 27.84 -25.77
C ARG A 317 -6.01 28.81 -24.60
N SER A 318 -5.48 28.39 -23.44
CA SER A 318 -5.25 29.23 -22.27
C SER A 318 -3.89 29.93 -22.29
N LEU A 319 -3.67 30.81 -21.30
CA LEU A 319 -2.34 31.37 -20.98
C LEU A 319 -1.35 30.24 -20.62
N LEU A 320 -0.04 30.55 -20.67
CA LEU A 320 1.01 29.59 -20.32
C LEU A 320 0.88 29.17 -18.84
N ASN A 321 0.77 30.14 -17.93
CA ASN A 321 0.58 29.89 -16.51
C ASN A 321 -0.90 29.72 -16.22
N VAL A 322 -1.31 28.49 -15.94
CA VAL A 322 -2.70 28.12 -15.67
C VAL A 322 -3.07 28.37 -14.21
N ALA A 323 -2.17 28.03 -13.29
CA ALA A 323 -2.32 28.27 -11.86
C ALA A 323 -0.97 28.57 -11.21
N SER A 324 -0.96 29.35 -10.15
CA SER A 324 0.27 29.65 -9.39
C SER A 324 -0.01 29.89 -7.91
N CYS A 325 0.88 29.37 -7.08
CA CYS A 325 0.99 29.66 -5.65
C CYS A 325 2.24 30.52 -5.45
N ARG A 326 2.17 31.61 -4.67
CA ARG A 326 3.30 32.49 -4.35
C ARG A 326 3.36 32.76 -2.86
N ASN A 327 4.48 32.35 -2.24
CA ASN A 327 4.73 32.48 -0.80
C ASN A 327 3.54 32.02 0.05
N VAL A 328 2.92 30.89 -0.32
CA VAL A 328 1.71 30.41 0.33
C VAL A 328 2.06 29.73 1.65
N THR A 329 1.43 30.20 2.72
CA THR A 329 1.48 29.57 4.04
C THR A 329 0.07 29.14 4.43
N LYS A 330 -0.08 27.93 4.97
CA LYS A 330 -1.34 27.37 5.41
C LYS A 330 -1.21 26.70 6.77
N HIS A 331 -2.07 27.15 7.70
CA HIS A 331 -2.21 26.56 9.03
C HIS A 331 -3.64 26.07 9.27
N TYR A 332 -3.76 25.00 10.06
CA TYR A 332 -5.00 24.56 10.69
C TYR A 332 -4.79 24.55 12.21
N GLY A 333 -5.26 25.60 12.90
CA GLY A 333 -4.90 25.83 14.29
C GLY A 333 -3.39 25.90 14.45
N ASP A 334 -2.83 25.07 15.31
CA ASP A 334 -1.37 25.01 15.59
C ASP A 334 -0.59 24.18 14.55
N ILE A 335 -1.26 23.51 13.64
CA ILE A 335 -0.61 22.64 12.65
C ILE A 335 -0.25 23.45 11.40
N GLU A 336 1.05 23.62 11.15
CA GLU A 336 1.58 24.19 9.92
C GLU A 336 1.62 23.12 8.82
N VAL A 337 0.87 23.33 7.73
CA VAL A 337 0.83 22.41 6.59
C VAL A 337 1.80 22.84 5.51
N PHE A 338 1.85 24.14 5.21
CA PHE A 338 2.77 24.73 4.24
C PHE A 338 3.38 26.01 4.78
N ASN A 339 4.66 26.21 4.43
CA ASN A 339 5.43 27.40 4.77
C ASN A 339 6.16 27.92 3.54
N ASN A 340 5.80 29.14 3.09
CA ASN A 340 6.38 29.80 1.92
C ASN A 340 6.40 28.92 0.66
N LEU A 341 5.27 28.28 0.35
CA LEU A 341 5.12 27.43 -0.82
C LEU A 341 5.07 28.25 -2.12
N ASP A 342 5.96 27.94 -3.06
CA ASP A 342 5.93 28.45 -4.42
C ASP A 342 5.71 27.30 -5.42
N MET A 343 4.72 27.43 -6.30
CA MET A 343 4.39 26.46 -7.35
C MET A 343 3.79 27.17 -8.55
N VAL A 344 4.16 26.74 -9.75
CA VAL A 344 3.52 27.18 -11.00
C VAL A 344 3.07 25.95 -11.78
N VAL A 345 1.84 25.96 -12.26
CA VAL A 345 1.28 24.95 -13.15
C VAL A 345 1.14 25.57 -14.54
N GLU A 346 1.88 25.03 -15.49
CA GLU A 346 1.85 25.47 -16.88
C GLU A 346 0.85 24.66 -17.69
N ARG A 347 0.41 25.25 -18.81
CA ARG A 347 -0.50 24.60 -19.75
C ARG A 347 0.06 23.28 -20.27
N GLY A 348 -0.76 22.22 -20.21
CA GLY A 348 -0.42 20.88 -20.66
C GLY A 348 0.43 20.06 -19.69
N GLN A 349 0.85 20.64 -18.56
CA GLN A 349 1.49 19.87 -17.50
C GLN A 349 0.47 18.95 -16.81
N LYS A 350 0.89 17.71 -16.57
CA LYS A 350 0.13 16.69 -15.85
C LYS A 350 0.93 16.28 -14.62
N ILE A 351 0.56 16.82 -13.47
CA ILE A 351 1.31 16.72 -12.22
C ILE A 351 0.64 15.71 -11.30
N GLY A 352 1.38 14.68 -10.87
CA GLY A 352 0.97 13.76 -9.81
C GLY A 352 1.49 14.23 -8.45
N LEU A 353 0.58 14.47 -7.49
CA LEU A 353 0.94 14.81 -6.11
C LEU A 353 1.16 13.53 -5.31
N VAL A 354 2.37 13.36 -4.76
CA VAL A 354 2.75 12.19 -3.95
C VAL A 354 3.25 12.62 -2.57
N GLY A 355 3.22 11.73 -1.58
CA GLY A 355 3.64 11.98 -0.20
C GLY A 355 2.76 11.26 0.80
N HIS A 356 3.16 11.26 2.07
CA HIS A 356 2.43 10.61 3.17
C HIS A 356 1.01 11.13 3.32
N ASN A 357 0.14 10.32 3.92
CA ASN A 357 -1.18 10.80 4.32
C ASN A 357 -1.03 11.89 5.41
N GLY A 358 -1.76 12.98 5.23
CA GLY A 358 -1.63 14.17 6.08
C GLY A 358 -0.52 15.15 5.67
N ALA A 359 0.27 14.88 4.63
CA ALA A 359 1.32 15.78 4.14
C ALA A 359 0.80 17.10 3.51
N GLY A 360 -0.52 17.24 3.33
CA GLY A 360 -1.12 18.45 2.74
C GLY A 360 -1.51 18.33 1.26
N LYS A 361 -1.45 17.13 0.64
CA LYS A 361 -1.81 16.93 -0.78
C LYS A 361 -3.19 17.47 -1.13
N SER A 362 -4.24 17.01 -0.42
CA SER A 362 -5.61 17.48 -0.63
C SER A 362 -5.79 18.96 -0.26
N THR A 363 -5.04 19.47 0.71
CA THR A 363 -5.04 20.91 1.06
C THR A 363 -4.50 21.73 -0.11
N LEU A 364 -3.39 21.33 -0.73
CA LEU A 364 -2.83 22.00 -1.91
C LEU A 364 -3.84 22.00 -3.07
N LEU A 365 -4.47 20.85 -3.32
CA LEU A 365 -5.47 20.73 -4.38
C LEU A 365 -6.71 21.63 -4.13
N LYS A 366 -7.19 21.68 -2.88
CA LYS A 366 -8.31 22.55 -2.46
C LYS A 366 -7.95 24.03 -2.56
N MET A 367 -6.72 24.42 -2.23
CA MET A 367 -6.25 25.81 -2.40
C MET A 367 -6.20 26.19 -3.89
N LEU A 368 -5.68 25.30 -4.76
CA LEU A 368 -5.68 25.49 -6.22
C LEU A 368 -7.11 25.56 -6.78
N ALA A 369 -8.06 24.80 -6.20
CA ALA A 369 -9.48 24.84 -6.59
C ALA A 369 -10.22 26.08 -6.09
N GLY A 370 -9.62 26.87 -5.20
CA GLY A 370 -10.27 28.02 -4.55
C GLY A 370 -11.32 27.63 -3.50
N VAL A 371 -11.35 26.36 -3.10
CA VAL A 371 -12.26 25.84 -2.05
C VAL A 371 -11.73 26.14 -0.66
N GLU A 372 -10.41 26.17 -0.51
CA GLU A 372 -9.73 26.40 0.76
C GLU A 372 -8.92 27.70 0.69
N SER A 373 -9.08 28.57 1.69
CA SER A 373 -8.32 29.81 1.77
C SER A 373 -6.90 29.59 2.29
N VAL A 374 -5.95 30.41 1.83
CA VAL A 374 -4.59 30.47 2.35
C VAL A 374 -4.52 31.33 3.61
N THR A 375 -3.58 31.03 4.52
CA THR A 375 -3.34 31.87 5.71
C THR A 375 -2.55 33.13 5.32
N SER A 376 -1.54 32.98 4.45
CA SER A 376 -0.80 34.10 3.85
C SER A 376 -0.31 33.72 2.46
N GLY A 377 0.15 34.68 1.69
CA GLY A 377 0.53 34.51 0.29
C GLY A 377 -0.66 34.62 -0.67
N ALA A 378 -0.51 34.11 -1.89
CA ALA A 378 -1.56 34.21 -2.92
C ALA A 378 -1.58 32.97 -3.82
N VAL A 379 -2.78 32.44 -4.04
CA VAL A 379 -3.07 31.47 -5.08
C VAL A 379 -3.81 32.20 -6.21
N ARG A 380 -3.35 32.05 -7.44
CA ARG A 380 -3.94 32.70 -8.62
C ARG A 380 -4.20 31.68 -9.71
N ILE A 381 -5.41 31.65 -10.22
CA ILE A 381 -5.78 30.97 -11.45
C ILE A 381 -5.78 31.99 -12.58
N GLY A 382 -5.32 31.62 -13.76
CA GLY A 382 -5.27 32.50 -14.93
C GLY A 382 -6.64 33.08 -15.25
N SER A 383 -6.71 34.33 -15.70
CA SER A 383 -7.96 35.10 -15.87
C SER A 383 -8.99 34.49 -16.83
N SER A 384 -8.58 33.61 -17.75
CA SER A 384 -9.45 32.90 -18.69
C SER A 384 -9.45 31.38 -18.48
N VAL A 385 -8.98 30.93 -17.32
CA VAL A 385 -8.83 29.50 -17.00
C VAL A 385 -10.08 29.00 -16.27
N ILE A 386 -10.71 27.99 -16.83
CA ILE A 386 -11.80 27.24 -16.19
C ILE A 386 -11.17 26.04 -15.50
N SER A 387 -11.39 25.93 -14.19
CA SER A 387 -10.93 24.80 -13.38
C SER A 387 -12.09 23.87 -13.05
N ALA A 388 -11.89 22.57 -13.19
CA ALA A 388 -12.80 21.56 -12.66
C ALA A 388 -12.11 20.81 -11.51
N TYR A 389 -12.82 20.66 -10.40
CA TYR A 389 -12.30 20.01 -9.20
C TYR A 389 -13.13 18.78 -8.85
N TYR A 390 -12.48 17.65 -8.73
CA TYR A 390 -13.04 16.39 -8.24
C TYR A 390 -12.53 16.11 -6.82
N ALA A 391 -13.42 16.23 -5.83
CA ALA A 391 -13.12 15.97 -4.42
C ALA A 391 -13.51 14.54 -4.02
N GLN A 392 -12.86 14.02 -3.01
CA GLN A 392 -13.16 12.70 -2.43
C GLN A 392 -14.61 12.57 -1.91
N HIS A 393 -15.25 13.69 -1.52
CA HIS A 393 -16.63 13.76 -1.01
C HIS A 393 -17.66 14.31 -2.02
N GLN A 394 -17.36 14.30 -3.32
CA GLN A 394 -18.26 14.85 -4.35
C GLN A 394 -19.58 14.08 -4.56
N LEU A 395 -19.76 12.96 -3.87
CA LEU A 395 -21.05 12.24 -3.87
C LEU A 395 -22.21 13.10 -3.33
N GLU A 396 -21.92 14.09 -2.49
CA GLU A 396 -22.89 15.02 -1.90
C GLU A 396 -23.42 16.07 -2.90
N ILE A 397 -22.71 16.30 -4.02
CA ILE A 397 -23.10 17.26 -5.05
C ILE A 397 -24.20 16.69 -5.97
N LEU A 398 -24.36 15.37 -6.00
CA LEU A 398 -25.38 14.71 -6.80
C LEU A 398 -26.73 14.84 -6.11
N ASN A 399 -27.73 15.30 -6.86
CA ASN A 399 -29.08 15.36 -6.35
C ASN A 399 -29.71 13.94 -6.32
N PRO A 400 -30.09 13.42 -5.13
CA PRO A 400 -30.64 12.07 -5.01
C PRO A 400 -31.91 11.81 -5.82
N ASN A 401 -32.65 12.86 -6.15
CA ASN A 401 -33.95 12.81 -6.85
C ASN A 401 -33.83 12.96 -8.36
N GLU A 402 -32.63 13.10 -8.91
CA GLU A 402 -32.36 13.11 -10.35
C GLU A 402 -32.00 11.72 -10.85
N THR A 403 -32.28 11.46 -12.12
CA THR A 403 -31.75 10.28 -12.81
C THR A 403 -30.30 10.51 -13.21
N VAL A 404 -29.59 9.42 -13.54
CA VAL A 404 -28.23 9.50 -14.08
C VAL A 404 -28.19 10.37 -15.33
N PHE A 405 -29.20 10.24 -16.21
CA PHE A 405 -29.30 11.02 -17.43
C PHE A 405 -29.49 12.52 -17.14
N GLU A 406 -30.45 12.87 -16.28
CA GLU A 406 -30.73 14.28 -15.91
C GLU A 406 -29.51 14.96 -15.27
N SER A 407 -28.74 14.22 -14.48
CA SER A 407 -27.51 14.73 -13.85
C SER A 407 -26.47 15.18 -14.89
N ILE A 408 -26.37 14.48 -16.02
CA ILE A 408 -25.45 14.84 -17.11
C ILE A 408 -26.08 15.91 -18.01
N GLN A 409 -27.37 15.82 -18.31
CA GLN A 409 -28.10 16.78 -19.15
C GLN A 409 -27.95 18.22 -18.65
N LYS A 410 -27.97 18.43 -17.34
CA LYS A 410 -27.84 19.77 -16.73
C LYS A 410 -26.52 20.46 -17.02
N VAL A 411 -25.44 19.69 -17.21
CA VAL A 411 -24.07 20.22 -17.42
C VAL A 411 -23.61 20.08 -18.87
N SER A 412 -24.28 19.25 -19.69
CA SER A 412 -23.89 18.97 -21.08
C SER A 412 -24.57 19.93 -22.06
N GLN A 413 -24.30 21.25 -21.96
CA GLN A 413 -24.88 22.25 -22.84
C GLN A 413 -24.58 21.95 -24.33
N GLY A 414 -25.62 21.88 -25.15
CA GLY A 414 -25.52 21.69 -26.60
C GLY A 414 -25.27 20.23 -27.05
N TRP A 415 -25.25 19.24 -26.15
CA TRP A 415 -25.13 17.84 -26.54
C TRP A 415 -26.48 17.23 -26.93
N SER A 416 -26.49 16.42 -27.98
CA SER A 416 -27.66 15.62 -28.33
C SER A 416 -27.84 14.46 -27.32
N GLU A 417 -29.08 13.95 -27.23
CA GLU A 417 -29.38 12.78 -26.37
C GLU A 417 -28.48 11.57 -26.71
N THR A 418 -28.24 11.33 -28.00
CA THR A 418 -27.35 10.24 -28.45
C THR A 418 -25.94 10.43 -27.97
N GLN A 419 -25.42 11.67 -27.96
CA GLN A 419 -24.08 11.95 -27.42
C GLN A 419 -24.01 11.70 -25.92
N MET A 420 -25.01 12.16 -25.15
CA MET A 420 -25.11 11.94 -23.71
C MET A 420 -25.20 10.44 -23.37
N ARG A 421 -26.04 9.67 -24.08
CA ARG A 421 -26.16 8.23 -23.89
C ARG A 421 -24.86 7.49 -24.25
N THR A 422 -24.18 7.89 -25.31
CA THR A 422 -22.87 7.32 -25.70
C THR A 422 -21.81 7.64 -24.65
N TYR A 423 -21.81 8.86 -24.14
CA TYR A 423 -20.89 9.31 -23.09
C TYR A 423 -21.11 8.53 -21.79
N LEU A 424 -22.35 8.41 -21.32
CA LEU A 424 -22.73 7.62 -20.15
C LEU A 424 -22.39 6.12 -20.34
N GLY A 425 -22.54 5.60 -21.55
CA GLY A 425 -22.09 4.26 -21.92
C GLY A 425 -20.61 4.05 -21.65
N SER A 426 -19.77 5.07 -21.87
CA SER A 426 -18.33 5.01 -21.56
C SER A 426 -18.04 4.89 -20.06
N PHE A 427 -18.96 5.31 -19.21
CA PHE A 427 -18.93 5.13 -17.75
C PHE A 427 -19.73 3.90 -17.29
N MET A 428 -20.02 2.96 -18.21
CA MET A 428 -20.73 1.72 -17.94
C MET A 428 -22.19 1.89 -17.50
N PHE A 429 -22.84 2.99 -17.91
CA PHE A 429 -24.28 3.16 -17.77
C PHE A 429 -24.95 2.95 -19.13
N SER A 430 -25.77 1.90 -19.24
CA SER A 430 -26.45 1.53 -20.48
C SER A 430 -27.89 1.08 -20.25
N GLY A 431 -28.73 1.22 -21.28
CA GLY A 431 -30.14 0.82 -21.20
C GLY A 431 -30.88 1.50 -20.06
N ASP A 432 -31.55 0.70 -19.23
CA ASP A 432 -32.37 1.20 -18.10
C ASP A 432 -31.54 1.78 -16.94
N GLU A 433 -30.24 1.54 -16.90
CA GLU A 433 -29.37 2.07 -15.83
C GLU A 433 -29.27 3.60 -15.89
N ILE A 434 -29.42 4.18 -17.07
CA ILE A 434 -29.37 5.64 -17.28
C ILE A 434 -30.57 6.34 -16.65
N GLU A 435 -31.70 5.64 -16.56
CA GLU A 435 -32.94 6.17 -15.99
C GLU A 435 -33.07 5.92 -14.47
N LYS A 436 -32.08 5.21 -13.85
CA LYS A 436 -32.07 5.01 -12.40
C LYS A 436 -31.85 6.34 -11.68
N TYR A 437 -32.56 6.53 -10.58
CA TYR A 437 -32.34 7.67 -9.69
C TYR A 437 -31.02 7.54 -8.95
N VAL A 438 -30.34 8.67 -8.73
CA VAL A 438 -29.04 8.71 -8.00
C VAL A 438 -29.15 8.11 -6.61
N LYS A 439 -30.29 8.23 -5.93
CA LYS A 439 -30.49 7.66 -4.57
C LYS A 439 -30.37 6.14 -4.51
N VAL A 440 -30.70 5.41 -5.60
CA VAL A 440 -30.65 3.94 -5.63
C VAL A 440 -29.29 3.39 -6.09
N LEU A 441 -28.39 4.26 -6.53
CA LEU A 441 -27.06 3.87 -6.97
C LEU A 441 -26.16 3.47 -5.80
N SER A 442 -25.32 2.47 -6.02
CA SER A 442 -24.21 2.13 -5.13
C SER A 442 -23.18 3.27 -5.04
N GLY A 443 -22.33 3.26 -4.01
CA GLY A 443 -21.26 4.25 -3.85
C GLY A 443 -20.34 4.37 -5.07
N GLY A 444 -19.95 3.25 -5.67
CA GLY A 444 -19.12 3.24 -6.87
C GLY A 444 -19.84 3.76 -8.12
N GLU A 445 -21.15 3.51 -8.27
CA GLU A 445 -21.95 4.09 -9.35
C GLU A 445 -22.10 5.59 -9.20
N LYS A 446 -22.36 6.08 -7.99
CA LYS A 446 -22.38 7.51 -7.69
C LYS A 446 -21.06 8.20 -8.02
N ALA A 447 -19.93 7.59 -7.67
CA ALA A 447 -18.60 8.09 -8.01
C ALA A 447 -18.39 8.20 -9.52
N ARG A 448 -18.87 7.21 -10.30
CA ARG A 448 -18.82 7.24 -11.78
C ARG A 448 -19.67 8.38 -12.35
N VAL A 449 -20.87 8.60 -11.83
CA VAL A 449 -21.74 9.71 -12.25
C VAL A 449 -21.12 11.07 -11.92
N ALA A 450 -20.58 11.22 -10.71
CA ALA A 450 -19.92 12.47 -10.28
C ALA A 450 -18.71 12.80 -11.15
N LEU A 451 -17.86 11.79 -11.45
CA LEU A 451 -16.72 11.95 -12.34
C LEU A 451 -17.17 12.27 -13.78
N ALA A 452 -18.17 11.55 -14.30
CA ALA A 452 -18.72 11.82 -15.60
C ALA A 452 -19.25 13.25 -15.70
N ARG A 453 -20.02 13.71 -14.71
CA ARG A 453 -20.56 15.06 -14.66
C ARG A 453 -19.46 16.12 -14.70
N MET A 454 -18.38 15.96 -13.94
CA MET A 454 -17.27 16.90 -13.91
C MET A 454 -16.52 16.97 -15.25
N LEU A 455 -16.36 15.82 -15.92
CA LEU A 455 -15.59 15.72 -17.17
C LEU A 455 -16.36 16.15 -18.43
N VAL A 456 -17.66 16.44 -18.34
CA VAL A 456 -18.48 16.95 -19.47
C VAL A 456 -18.13 18.39 -19.82
N GLU A 457 -17.78 19.21 -18.82
CA GLU A 457 -17.48 20.62 -19.04
C GLU A 457 -16.07 20.83 -19.56
N PRO A 458 -15.89 21.64 -20.64
CA PRO A 458 -14.54 21.92 -21.14
C PRO A 458 -13.76 22.76 -20.12
N SER A 459 -12.73 22.17 -19.56
CA SER A 459 -11.91 22.75 -18.50
C SER A 459 -10.47 22.88 -18.94
N HIS A 460 -9.76 23.95 -18.52
CA HIS A 460 -8.37 24.18 -18.83
C HIS A 460 -7.43 23.45 -17.87
N ILE A 461 -7.90 23.25 -16.62
CA ILE A 461 -7.18 22.48 -15.59
C ILE A 461 -8.16 21.55 -14.88
N LEU A 462 -7.75 20.30 -14.74
CA LEU A 462 -8.43 19.27 -13.94
C LEU A 462 -7.67 19.09 -12.64
N LEU A 463 -8.36 19.26 -11.52
CA LEU A 463 -7.87 19.05 -10.16
C LEU A 463 -8.56 17.81 -9.62
N LEU A 464 -7.83 16.70 -9.48
CA LEU A 464 -8.40 15.38 -9.22
C LEU A 464 -7.88 14.80 -7.90
N ASP A 465 -8.76 14.63 -6.92
CA ASP A 465 -8.44 13.99 -5.63
C ASP A 465 -8.94 12.54 -5.64
N GLU A 466 -8.04 11.57 -5.81
CA GLU A 466 -8.29 10.13 -5.89
C GLU A 466 -9.39 9.74 -6.92
N PRO A 467 -9.26 10.13 -8.22
CA PRO A 467 -10.30 9.92 -9.21
C PRO A 467 -10.54 8.45 -9.57
N THR A 468 -9.62 7.57 -9.20
CA THR A 468 -9.69 6.13 -9.49
C THR A 468 -10.31 5.32 -8.35
N ASN A 469 -10.52 5.92 -7.17
CA ASN A 469 -11.15 5.23 -6.05
C ASN A 469 -12.58 4.82 -6.39
N HIS A 470 -12.98 3.64 -5.95
CA HIS A 470 -14.30 3.04 -6.20
C HIS A 470 -14.62 2.74 -7.68
N LEU A 471 -13.67 2.95 -8.61
CA LEU A 471 -13.82 2.55 -10.00
C LEU A 471 -13.30 1.12 -10.19
N ASP A 472 -14.04 0.31 -10.95
CA ASP A 472 -13.54 -0.98 -11.39
C ASP A 472 -12.43 -0.82 -12.46
N MET A 473 -11.67 -1.88 -12.69
CA MET A 473 -10.54 -1.85 -13.62
C MET A 473 -10.91 -1.44 -15.05
N VAL A 474 -12.14 -1.72 -15.50
CA VAL A 474 -12.60 -1.38 -16.85
C VAL A 474 -12.83 0.12 -16.95
N THR A 475 -13.60 0.69 -16.01
CA THR A 475 -13.87 2.12 -15.95
C THR A 475 -12.58 2.92 -15.73
N ARG A 476 -11.67 2.45 -14.86
CA ARG A 476 -10.33 3.07 -14.67
C ARG A 476 -9.59 3.20 -15.99
N ASN A 477 -9.56 2.13 -16.81
CA ASN A 477 -8.90 2.15 -18.12
C ASN A 477 -9.49 3.20 -19.07
N VAL A 478 -10.82 3.34 -19.06
CA VAL A 478 -11.51 4.33 -19.92
C VAL A 478 -11.16 5.74 -19.49
N VAL A 479 -11.23 6.03 -18.19
CA VAL A 479 -10.89 7.35 -17.61
C VAL A 479 -9.41 7.66 -17.83
N GLU A 480 -8.51 6.73 -17.58
CA GLU A 480 -7.07 6.88 -17.77
C GLU A 480 -6.74 7.26 -19.22
N ARG A 481 -7.28 6.53 -20.21
CA ARG A 481 -7.09 6.86 -21.64
C ARG A 481 -7.62 8.24 -22.00
N ALA A 482 -8.77 8.62 -21.45
CA ALA A 482 -9.33 9.94 -21.67
C ALA A 482 -8.45 11.06 -21.11
N LEU A 483 -7.91 10.88 -19.90
CA LEU A 483 -6.99 11.83 -19.27
C LEU A 483 -5.62 11.89 -19.98
N ILE A 484 -5.13 10.77 -20.53
CA ILE A 484 -3.92 10.77 -21.38
C ILE A 484 -4.12 11.64 -22.62
N GLN A 485 -5.29 11.57 -23.25
CA GLN A 485 -5.61 12.34 -24.48
C GLN A 485 -6.04 13.80 -24.18
N PHE A 486 -6.25 14.14 -22.93
CA PHE A 486 -6.64 15.48 -22.54
C PHE A 486 -5.51 16.48 -22.76
N SER A 487 -5.77 17.57 -23.50
CA SER A 487 -4.78 18.60 -23.88
C SER A 487 -4.57 19.68 -22.84
N GLY A 488 -5.46 19.80 -21.86
CA GLY A 488 -5.35 20.72 -20.72
C GLY A 488 -4.33 20.25 -19.67
N SER A 489 -4.26 21.00 -18.58
CA SER A 489 -3.39 20.67 -17.45
C SER A 489 -4.13 19.78 -16.44
N ILE A 490 -3.39 18.92 -15.76
CA ILE A 490 -3.93 18.04 -14.72
C ILE A 490 -3.05 18.18 -13.47
N VAL A 491 -3.68 18.32 -12.30
CA VAL A 491 -3.05 18.11 -11.01
C VAL A 491 -3.85 17.05 -10.29
N CYS A 492 -3.23 15.89 -10.02
CA CYS A 492 -3.96 14.76 -9.45
C CYS A 492 -3.25 14.16 -8.24
N ILE A 493 -4.04 13.72 -7.28
CA ILE A 493 -3.63 12.84 -6.20
C ILE A 493 -4.12 11.44 -6.59
N SER A 494 -3.25 10.45 -6.54
CA SER A 494 -3.65 9.05 -6.68
C SER A 494 -2.68 8.13 -5.96
N HIS A 495 -3.21 7.06 -5.40
CA HIS A 495 -2.43 5.95 -4.84
C HIS A 495 -2.23 4.82 -5.85
N ASP A 496 -2.77 4.95 -7.06
CA ASP A 496 -2.58 4.02 -8.18
C ASP A 496 -1.33 4.38 -8.98
N ARG A 497 -0.27 3.58 -8.82
CA ARG A 497 1.03 3.77 -9.52
C ARG A 497 0.89 3.68 -11.03
N HIS A 498 0.06 2.77 -11.53
CA HIS A 498 -0.18 2.61 -12.96
C HIS A 498 -0.82 3.86 -13.55
N PHE A 499 -1.83 4.40 -12.86
CA PHE A 499 -2.48 5.65 -13.23
C PHE A 499 -1.48 6.83 -13.26
N LEU A 500 -0.69 7.00 -12.19
CA LEU A 500 0.32 8.07 -12.13
C LEU A 500 1.34 7.94 -13.25
N ASN A 501 1.85 6.75 -13.52
CA ASN A 501 2.85 6.53 -14.58
C ASN A 501 2.34 6.88 -15.98
N ASN A 502 1.08 6.58 -16.26
CA ASN A 502 0.52 6.76 -17.60
C ASN A 502 -0.05 8.17 -17.84
N VAL A 503 -0.63 8.78 -16.81
CA VAL A 503 -1.32 10.06 -16.94
C VAL A 503 -0.38 11.24 -16.70
N THR A 504 0.57 11.12 -15.74
CA THR A 504 1.41 12.27 -15.35
C THR A 504 2.76 12.29 -16.07
N ASN A 505 3.25 13.49 -16.33
CA ASN A 505 4.58 13.75 -16.86
C ASN A 505 5.51 14.45 -15.86
N LEU A 506 4.96 14.89 -14.73
CA LEU A 506 5.66 15.51 -13.61
C LEU A 506 5.17 14.89 -12.31
N THR A 507 6.07 14.71 -11.35
CA THR A 507 5.72 14.22 -10.01
C THR A 507 6.12 15.29 -8.99
N CYS A 508 5.17 15.67 -8.14
CA CYS A 508 5.37 16.66 -7.08
C CYS A 508 5.27 15.96 -5.72
N GLU A 509 6.38 15.86 -5.03
CA GLU A 509 6.42 15.36 -3.66
C GLU A 509 5.99 16.45 -2.70
N VAL A 510 5.00 16.16 -1.86
CA VAL A 510 4.48 17.04 -0.83
C VAL A 510 4.93 16.52 0.54
N GLY A 511 5.62 17.34 1.31
CA GLY A 511 6.08 16.97 2.65
C GLY A 511 6.99 18.01 3.29
N GLY A 512 7.18 17.92 4.60
CA GLY A 512 8.06 18.83 5.35
C GLY A 512 7.69 20.31 5.24
N GLY A 513 6.41 20.63 5.09
CA GLY A 513 5.93 22.02 4.95
C GLY A 513 6.12 22.63 3.55
N GLY A 514 6.59 21.86 2.56
CA GLY A 514 6.86 22.34 1.21
C GLY A 514 6.61 21.30 0.13
N ILE A 515 7.08 21.59 -1.07
CA ILE A 515 7.00 20.68 -2.23
C ILE A 515 8.36 20.52 -2.90
N ARG A 516 8.53 19.39 -3.59
CA ARG A 516 9.67 19.13 -4.46
C ARG A 516 9.18 18.56 -5.79
N LEU A 517 9.50 19.24 -6.89
CA LEU A 517 9.10 18.82 -8.24
C LEU A 517 10.17 17.92 -8.87
N PHE A 518 9.72 16.84 -9.51
CA PHE A 518 10.54 15.92 -10.30
C PHE A 518 10.04 15.94 -11.75
N GLU A 519 10.95 16.18 -12.68
CA GLU A 519 10.67 16.21 -14.12
C GLU A 519 10.57 14.80 -14.68
N GLY A 520 9.51 14.10 -14.36
CA GLY A 520 9.24 12.73 -14.77
C GLY A 520 7.97 12.16 -14.12
N ASN A 521 7.55 10.99 -14.59
CA ASN A 521 6.43 10.24 -14.02
C ASN A 521 6.78 9.63 -12.65
N TYR A 522 5.85 8.87 -12.09
CA TYR A 522 6.05 8.25 -10.77
C TYR A 522 7.22 7.25 -10.75
N GLU A 523 7.46 6.50 -11.82
CA GLU A 523 8.58 5.55 -11.92
C GLU A 523 9.94 6.27 -11.86
N TYR A 524 10.07 7.41 -12.54
CA TYR A 524 11.26 8.26 -12.45
C TYR A 524 11.47 8.81 -11.02
N TYR A 525 10.39 9.25 -10.36
CA TYR A 525 10.42 9.69 -8.96
C TYR A 525 10.90 8.56 -8.03
N GLU A 526 10.34 7.35 -8.16
CA GLU A 526 10.70 6.19 -7.34
C GLU A 526 12.19 5.83 -7.52
N TRP A 527 12.65 5.79 -8.77
CA TRP A 527 14.06 5.56 -9.08
C TRP A 527 14.99 6.60 -8.43
N LYS A 528 14.63 7.89 -8.54
CA LYS A 528 15.40 8.99 -7.96
C LYS A 528 15.48 8.91 -6.43
N LYS A 529 14.37 8.57 -5.79
CA LYS A 529 14.32 8.36 -4.32
C LYS A 529 15.18 7.19 -3.88
N GLN A 530 15.15 6.09 -4.59
CA GLN A 530 16.00 4.93 -4.28
C GLN A 530 17.50 5.29 -4.42
N GLU A 531 17.86 6.07 -5.43
CA GLU A 531 19.22 6.57 -5.61
C GLU A 531 19.65 7.46 -4.43
N GLU A 532 18.79 8.38 -3.99
CA GLU A 532 19.05 9.24 -2.81
C GLU A 532 19.24 8.42 -1.53
N ILE A 533 18.38 7.44 -1.28
CA ILE A 533 18.49 6.54 -0.12
C ILE A 533 19.82 5.77 -0.16
N GLN A 534 20.21 5.23 -1.31
CA GLN A 534 21.47 4.51 -1.46
C GLN A 534 22.69 5.42 -1.25
N ARG A 535 22.65 6.65 -1.77
CA ARG A 535 23.71 7.64 -1.55
C ARG A 535 23.85 8.02 -0.07
N ASN A 536 22.71 8.24 0.60
CA ASN A 536 22.71 8.58 2.03
C ASN A 536 23.19 7.41 2.89
N SER A 537 22.79 6.18 2.59
CA SER A 537 23.25 4.97 3.29
C SER A 537 24.75 4.74 3.12
N LYS A 538 25.31 4.97 1.92
CA LYS A 538 26.76 4.92 1.66
C LYS A 538 27.51 6.00 2.45
N LYS A 539 26.99 7.25 2.46
CA LYS A 539 27.58 8.36 3.25
C LYS A 539 27.56 8.05 4.76
N PHE A 540 26.46 7.48 5.25
CA PHE A 540 26.32 7.10 6.67
C PHE A 540 27.29 5.99 7.06
N LYS A 541 27.42 4.93 6.24
CA LYS A 541 28.40 3.87 6.45
C LYS A 541 29.83 4.41 6.45
N ALA A 542 30.18 5.26 5.47
CA ALA A 542 31.51 5.88 5.40
C ALA A 542 31.80 6.76 6.64
N LYS A 543 30.80 7.50 7.17
CA LYS A 543 30.93 8.29 8.38
C LYS A 543 31.14 7.41 9.64
N ILE A 544 30.43 6.30 9.74
CA ILE A 544 30.62 5.32 10.83
C ILE A 544 32.02 4.70 10.76
N GLU A 545 32.48 4.28 9.58
CA GLU A 545 33.82 3.71 9.41
C GLU A 545 34.93 4.71 9.71
N SER A 546 34.76 5.99 9.30
CA SER A 546 35.72 7.03 9.62
C SER A 546 35.80 7.29 11.12
N LYS A 547 34.65 7.32 11.83
CA LYS A 547 34.59 7.46 13.30
C LYS A 547 35.25 6.28 13.99
N ARG A 548 34.94 5.03 13.60
CA ARG A 548 35.58 3.83 14.14
C ARG A 548 37.10 3.82 13.95
N LYS A 549 37.59 4.27 12.78
CA LYS A 549 39.04 4.39 12.51
C LYS A 549 39.69 5.47 13.39
N SER A 550 38.99 6.58 13.65
CA SER A 550 39.44 7.63 14.57
C SER A 550 39.56 7.10 16.00
N ASP A 551 38.49 6.50 16.51
CA ASP A 551 38.41 5.95 17.87
C ASP A 551 39.47 4.85 18.09
N TYR A 552 39.68 3.99 17.10
CA TYR A 552 40.72 2.96 17.15
C TYR A 552 42.15 3.55 17.22
N LYS A 553 42.40 4.63 16.42
CA LYS A 553 43.70 5.31 16.47
C LYS A 553 43.95 5.98 17.82
N GLU A 554 42.93 6.55 18.41
CA GLU A 554 42.99 7.19 19.72
C GLU A 554 43.24 6.17 20.85
N GLN A 555 42.45 5.08 20.87
CA GLN A 555 42.67 3.97 21.80
C GLN A 555 44.05 3.35 21.65
N LYS A 556 44.56 3.24 20.42
CA LYS A 556 45.92 2.75 20.19
C LYS A 556 47.00 3.68 20.77
N LYS A 557 46.79 5.01 20.63
CA LYS A 557 47.69 6.00 21.23
C LYS A 557 47.73 5.89 22.77
N ILE A 558 46.53 5.85 23.38
CA ILE A 558 46.39 5.68 24.84
C ILE A 558 47.05 4.40 25.31
N ARG A 559 46.78 3.27 24.65
CA ARG A 559 47.42 1.99 25.03
C ARG A 559 48.95 2.01 24.92
N ASN A 560 49.48 2.62 23.85
CA ASN A 560 50.91 2.74 23.67
C ASN A 560 51.54 3.66 24.74
N ARG A 561 50.87 4.74 25.14
CA ARG A 561 51.32 5.67 26.19
C ARG A 561 51.29 4.98 27.56
N LEU A 562 50.26 4.24 27.89
CA LEU A 562 50.16 3.45 29.11
C LEU A 562 51.30 2.42 29.21
N ALA A 563 51.56 1.66 28.12
CA ALA A 563 52.65 0.69 28.08
C ALA A 563 54.02 1.35 28.24
N TRP A 564 54.19 2.59 27.74
CA TRP A 564 55.44 3.33 27.96
C TRP A 564 55.57 3.80 29.43
N ILE A 565 54.47 4.29 30.04
CA ILE A 565 54.43 4.69 31.46
C ILE A 565 54.79 3.51 32.36
N ASP A 566 54.19 2.33 32.14
CA ASP A 566 54.48 1.10 32.92
C ASP A 566 55.98 0.69 32.82
N LYS A 567 56.57 0.85 31.64
CA LYS A 567 57.99 0.59 31.44
C LYS A 567 58.85 1.61 32.15
N ARG A 568 58.46 2.88 32.13
CA ARG A 568 59.19 3.96 32.79
C ARG A 568 59.15 3.81 34.33
N PHE A 569 57.99 3.42 34.89
CA PHE A 569 57.89 3.12 36.33
C PHE A 569 58.92 2.11 36.78
N LYS A 570 59.04 0.97 36.08
CA LYS A 570 60.05 -0.07 36.40
C LYS A 570 61.46 0.49 36.33
N THR A 571 61.73 1.41 35.43
CA THR A 571 63.05 2.03 35.30
C THR A 571 63.33 2.98 36.48
N ILE A 572 62.36 3.81 36.83
CA ILE A 572 62.44 4.76 37.94
C ILE A 572 62.62 4.00 39.29
N GLU A 573 61.85 2.93 39.50
CA GLU A 573 62.00 2.09 40.69
C GLU A 573 63.40 1.52 40.83
N ASN A 574 63.96 0.99 39.73
CA ASN A 574 65.35 0.47 39.74
C ASN A 574 66.39 1.59 39.94
N GLU A 575 66.18 2.79 39.42
CA GLU A 575 67.05 3.98 39.61
C GLU A 575 66.99 4.45 41.07
N ILE A 576 65.80 4.55 41.66
CA ILE A 576 65.59 4.89 43.07
C ILE A 576 66.30 3.86 43.99
N GLU A 577 66.19 2.56 43.68
CA GLU A 577 66.80 1.50 44.47
C GLU A 577 68.31 1.58 44.42
N LYS A 578 68.92 1.94 43.28
CA LYS A 578 70.36 2.20 43.15
C LYS A 578 70.83 3.39 43.98
N GLU A 579 70.12 4.51 43.90
CA GLU A 579 70.44 5.72 44.67
C GLU A 579 70.25 5.45 46.18
N ARG A 580 69.24 4.67 46.58
CA ARG A 580 69.01 4.23 47.95
C ARG A 580 70.15 3.33 48.47
N ALA A 581 70.68 2.45 47.59
CA ALA A 581 71.81 1.64 47.93
C ALA A 581 73.12 2.43 48.18
N LEU A 582 73.28 3.57 47.42
CA LEU A 582 74.39 4.49 47.61
C LEU A 582 74.28 5.26 48.95
N THR A 583 73.06 5.72 49.31
CA THR A 583 72.83 6.43 50.59
C THR A 583 73.01 5.54 51.82
N ASN A 584 72.77 4.22 51.70
CA ASN A 584 72.93 3.24 52.82
C ASN A 584 74.28 2.59 52.89
N ASN A 585 75.23 2.89 51.99
CA ASN A 585 76.56 2.27 52.00
C ASN A 585 77.45 2.95 53.02
N PRO A 586 78.03 2.16 53.98
CA PRO A 586 78.93 2.67 55.05
C PRO A 586 80.17 3.43 54.54
N ASP A 587 80.69 3.11 53.35
CA ASP A 587 81.89 3.66 52.73
C ASP A 587 81.72 5.09 52.25
N TYR A 588 80.49 5.61 52.22
CA TYR A 588 80.15 6.97 51.77
C TYR A 588 79.64 7.87 52.88
N LYS A 589 79.66 7.45 54.18
CA LYS A 589 79.17 8.21 55.35
C LYS A 589 79.80 9.60 55.53
N ASP A 590 81.07 9.77 55.15
CA ASP A 590 81.84 11.01 55.30
C ASP A 590 81.88 11.89 53.99
N LYS A 591 81.17 11.47 52.91
CA LYS A 591 81.18 12.12 51.62
C LYS A 591 79.84 12.90 51.37
N TYR A 592 79.66 14.00 52.06
CA TYR A 592 78.43 14.77 52.03
C TYR A 592 77.93 15.15 50.61
N GLU A 593 78.85 15.51 49.70
CA GLU A 593 78.46 15.88 48.32
C GLU A 593 77.81 14.69 47.52
N ILE A 594 78.27 13.49 47.75
CA ILE A 594 77.69 12.28 47.04
C ILE A 594 76.35 11.95 47.63
N LEU A 595 76.15 12.05 48.94
CA LEU A 595 74.88 11.80 49.61
C LEU A 595 73.82 12.88 49.26
N GLU A 596 74.24 14.13 49.18
CA GLU A 596 73.31 15.20 48.73
C GLU A 596 72.91 15.05 47.28
N CYS A 597 73.83 14.66 46.39
CA CYS A 597 73.50 14.36 44.99
C CYS A 597 72.53 13.16 44.85
N ALA A 598 72.74 12.09 45.58
CA ALA A 598 71.89 10.90 45.59
C ALA A 598 70.49 11.23 46.13
N LEU A 599 70.36 12.05 47.18
CA LEU A 599 69.09 12.52 47.72
C LEU A 599 68.34 13.41 46.74
N ASN A 600 69.04 14.34 46.07
CA ASN A 600 68.45 15.20 45.06
C ASN A 600 67.97 14.39 43.83
N ASN A 601 68.73 13.37 43.40
CA ASN A 601 68.31 12.43 42.33
C ASN A 601 67.07 11.66 42.73
N MET A 602 67.00 11.14 43.94
CA MET A 602 65.81 10.43 44.45
C MET A 602 64.57 11.32 44.44
N ASN A 603 64.69 12.54 44.94
CA ASN A 603 63.56 13.50 44.95
C ASN A 603 63.08 13.86 43.55
N THR A 604 63.98 13.96 42.57
CA THR A 604 63.60 14.21 41.17
C THR A 604 62.92 12.99 40.53
N LEU A 605 63.39 11.78 40.80
CA LEU A 605 62.79 10.55 40.34
C LEU A 605 61.40 10.29 40.98
N GLU A 606 61.27 10.56 42.28
CA GLU A 606 59.97 10.44 42.97
C GLU A 606 58.95 11.44 42.43
N LYS A 607 59.37 12.65 42.07
CA LYS A 607 58.51 13.64 41.45
C LYS A 607 58.06 13.21 40.05
N GLU A 608 58.99 12.70 39.22
CA GLU A 608 58.66 12.12 37.90
C GLU A 608 57.68 10.96 38.03
N TYR A 609 57.86 10.09 39.03
CA TYR A 609 56.97 8.97 39.30
C TYR A 609 55.53 9.42 39.60
N LEU A 610 55.38 10.46 40.46
CA LEU A 610 54.08 11.02 40.80
C LEU A 610 53.39 11.66 39.60
N GLU A 611 54.12 12.43 38.78
CA GLU A 611 53.59 13.02 37.56
C GLU A 611 53.08 11.99 36.56
N LEU A 612 53.81 10.88 36.38
CA LEU A 612 53.41 9.79 35.51
C LEU A 612 52.23 9.01 36.08
N MET A 613 52.11 8.86 37.40
CA MET A 613 50.97 8.25 38.06
C MET A 613 49.67 9.03 37.83
N GLU A 614 49.75 10.39 37.95
CA GLU A 614 48.62 11.26 37.62
C GLU A 614 48.23 11.20 36.13
N GLU A 615 49.21 11.08 35.21
CA GLU A 615 48.97 10.94 33.80
C GLU A 615 48.30 9.57 33.50
N GLN A 616 48.74 8.48 34.14
CA GLN A 616 48.16 7.17 34.01
C GLN A 616 46.69 7.16 34.45
N GLU A 617 46.37 7.79 35.60
CA GLU A 617 44.99 7.88 36.07
C GLU A 617 44.10 8.71 35.13
N ARG A 618 44.62 9.76 34.51
CA ARG A 618 43.89 10.58 33.51
C ARG A 618 43.60 9.76 32.22
N LEU A 619 44.54 8.90 31.82
CA LEU A 619 44.39 8.09 30.62
C LEU A 619 43.48 6.86 30.82
N LEU A 620 43.28 6.42 32.09
CA LEU A 620 42.40 5.32 32.47
C LEU A 620 40.93 5.77 32.74
N LYS A 621 40.72 7.05 33.01
CA LYS A 621 39.37 7.66 33.08
C LYS A 621 38.84 8.00 31.69
#